data_a64f798e2adf3de2210de015d8b7a45b
#
_entry.id   a64f798e2adf3de2210de015d8b7a45b
#
_cell.length_a   1.000
_cell.length_b   1.000
_cell.length_c   1.000
_cell.angle_alpha   90.00
_cell.angle_beta   90.00
_cell.angle_gamma   90.00
#
_symmetry.space_group_name_H-M   'P 1'
#
loop_
_entity.id
_entity.type
_entity.pdbx_description
1 polymer ?
#
loop_
_entity_poly.entity_id
_entity_poly.type
_entity_poly.pdbx_seq_one_letter_code
_entity_poly.pdbx_strand_id
1 'polypeptide(L)'
;ISTRSGGSGCPYCSGQLLLKGFNDFATTHPQLAQEWSDRNLPLTPDMINEKSRRNVWWKCRECGYEWQSVVYARVKGTVCPVCADRAVMAGYNDLATTDAHLLSEWDYEKNKNISPNKISRHSMQSVWWKCSLGHSWKAKISERAIEGKGCKVCEKDYLTVFPKLAVMYYAAKKRIKVQTDTDKIIGIPLEIYLPEEKAAIETVSRTEN
;
A
#
# COMPACT_ATOMS: atom_id res chain seq x y z
N ILE A 1 -19.70 42.47 -36.52
CA ILE A 1 -21.15 42.61 -36.17
C ILE A 1 -21.93 41.41 -36.71
N SER A 2 -21.61 40.85 -37.89
CA SER A 2 -22.38 39.77 -38.57
C SER A 2 -22.36 38.40 -37.83
N THR A 3 -21.40 38.14 -36.98
CA THR A 3 -21.28 36.85 -36.27
C THR A 3 -22.21 36.71 -35.06
N ARG A 4 -22.71 37.81 -34.48
CA ARG A 4 -23.70 37.76 -33.36
C ARG A 4 -25.12 37.46 -33.82
N SER A 5 -25.50 37.86 -35.02
CA SER A 5 -26.82 37.56 -35.57
C SER A 5 -26.96 36.09 -36.03
N GLY A 6 -25.87 35.32 -36.12
CA GLY A 6 -25.87 33.90 -36.45
C GLY A 6 -25.83 32.95 -35.21
N GLY A 7 -26.11 33.43 -33.98
CA GLY A 7 -26.17 32.59 -32.77
C GLY A 7 -24.79 32.24 -32.19
N SER A 8 -23.72 32.81 -32.68
CA SER A 8 -22.37 32.60 -32.11
C SER A 8 -22.21 33.42 -30.84
N GLY A 9 -22.00 32.73 -29.71
CA GLY A 9 -21.75 33.36 -28.41
C GLY A 9 -20.43 34.17 -28.36
N CYS A 10 -20.19 34.82 -27.21
CA CYS A 10 -18.93 35.52 -27.00
C CYS A 10 -17.73 34.56 -27.10
N PRO A 11 -16.72 34.84 -27.96
CA PRO A 11 -15.56 33.95 -28.16
C PRO A 11 -14.71 33.76 -26.90
N TYR A 12 -14.71 34.70 -25.99
CA TYR A 12 -14.06 34.57 -24.66
C TYR A 12 -14.88 33.65 -23.74
N CYS A 13 -16.20 33.81 -23.68
CA CYS A 13 -17.07 32.95 -22.87
C CYS A 13 -17.08 31.50 -23.38
N SER A 14 -16.96 31.30 -24.71
CA SER A 14 -16.85 29.97 -25.32
C SER A 14 -15.46 29.33 -25.16
N GLY A 15 -14.45 30.11 -24.73
CA GLY A 15 -13.07 29.67 -24.59
C GLY A 15 -12.31 29.58 -25.92
N GLN A 16 -12.85 30.17 -27.04
CA GLN A 16 -12.17 30.23 -28.32
C GLN A 16 -11.00 31.22 -28.30
N LEU A 17 -11.15 32.32 -27.56
CA LEU A 17 -10.10 33.30 -27.33
C LEU A 17 -9.76 33.33 -25.84
N LEU A 18 -8.48 33.46 -25.53
CA LEU A 18 -7.97 33.59 -24.18
C LEU A 18 -8.00 35.06 -23.74
N LEU A 19 -8.51 35.30 -22.57
CA LEU A 19 -8.45 36.60 -21.89
C LEU A 19 -7.92 36.40 -20.46
N LYS A 20 -6.71 36.90 -20.24
CA LYS A 20 -6.03 36.82 -18.95
C LYS A 20 -6.87 37.52 -17.86
N GLY A 21 -6.99 36.89 -16.70
CA GLY A 21 -7.83 37.36 -15.58
C GLY A 21 -9.33 37.04 -15.74
N PHE A 22 -9.72 36.29 -16.79
CA PHE A 22 -11.10 35.92 -17.02
C PHE A 22 -11.33 34.42 -17.29
N ASN A 23 -10.73 33.90 -18.37
CA ASN A 23 -10.91 32.50 -18.76
C ASN A 23 -9.59 31.74 -18.92
N ASP A 24 -8.49 32.30 -18.43
CA ASP A 24 -7.22 31.62 -18.31
C ASP A 24 -7.25 30.59 -17.17
N PHE A 25 -6.34 29.60 -17.26
CA PHE A 25 -6.30 28.49 -16.32
C PHE A 25 -5.94 28.93 -14.89
N ALA A 26 -5.05 29.92 -14.74
CA ALA A 26 -4.69 30.43 -13.42
C ALA A 26 -5.90 31.03 -12.69
N THR A 27 -6.77 31.74 -13.43
CA THR A 27 -7.98 32.38 -12.90
C THR A 27 -9.09 31.37 -12.63
N THR A 28 -9.33 30.44 -13.56
CA THR A 28 -10.45 29.47 -13.45
C THR A 28 -10.15 28.29 -12.53
N HIS A 29 -8.87 27.90 -12.39
CA HIS A 29 -8.41 26.76 -11.59
C HIS A 29 -7.20 27.11 -10.71
N PRO A 30 -7.32 28.07 -9.77
CA PRO A 30 -6.18 28.55 -9.01
C PRO A 30 -5.50 27.47 -8.14
N GLN A 31 -6.26 26.49 -7.67
CA GLN A 31 -5.68 25.37 -6.90
C GLN A 31 -4.83 24.46 -7.77
N LEU A 32 -5.29 24.12 -8.96
CA LEU A 32 -4.52 23.30 -9.90
C LEU A 32 -3.32 24.10 -10.47
N ALA A 33 -3.45 25.40 -10.64
CA ALA A 33 -2.36 26.26 -11.08
C ALA A 33 -1.16 26.25 -10.10
N GLN A 34 -1.40 25.98 -8.81
CA GLN A 34 -0.33 25.82 -7.81
C GLN A 34 0.47 24.53 -7.98
N GLU A 35 -0.04 23.57 -8.74
CA GLU A 35 0.69 22.34 -9.10
C GLU A 35 1.44 22.48 -10.44
N TRP A 36 1.45 23.66 -11.04
CA TRP A 36 2.17 23.92 -12.28
C TRP A 36 3.67 23.88 -12.03
N SER A 37 4.39 22.99 -12.72
CA SER A 37 5.82 22.88 -12.56
C SER A 37 6.57 23.98 -13.34
N ASP A 38 7.66 24.49 -12.76
CA ASP A 38 8.57 25.45 -13.41
C ASP A 38 9.23 24.88 -14.68
N ARG A 39 9.20 23.56 -14.86
CA ARG A 39 9.67 22.90 -16.09
C ARG A 39 8.88 23.28 -17.32
N ASN A 40 7.73 23.92 -17.15
CA ASN A 40 6.92 24.41 -18.28
C ASN A 40 7.38 25.76 -18.82
N LEU A 41 8.25 26.47 -18.14
CA LEU A 41 8.68 27.80 -18.55
C LEU A 41 9.22 27.80 -20.00
N PRO A 42 8.88 28.81 -20.81
CA PRO A 42 8.17 30.06 -20.46
C PRO A 42 6.63 29.97 -20.45
N LEU A 43 6.03 28.78 -20.61
CA LEU A 43 4.58 28.60 -20.59
C LEU A 43 4.08 28.68 -19.13
N THR A 44 3.18 29.64 -18.86
CA THR A 44 2.57 29.85 -17.55
C THR A 44 1.05 29.56 -17.59
N PRO A 45 0.40 29.29 -16.42
CA PRO A 45 -1.03 28.93 -16.38
C PRO A 45 -1.96 30.01 -16.93
N ASP A 46 -1.57 31.26 -16.90
CA ASP A 46 -2.35 32.40 -17.44
C ASP A 46 -2.27 32.53 -18.97
N MET A 47 -1.44 31.69 -19.63
CA MET A 47 -1.29 31.64 -21.09
C MET A 47 -2.14 30.58 -21.77
N ILE A 48 -2.93 29.82 -21.02
CA ILE A 48 -3.77 28.74 -21.54
C ILE A 48 -5.14 28.74 -20.85
N ASN A 49 -6.12 28.06 -21.43
CA ASN A 49 -7.42 27.83 -20.81
C ASN A 49 -7.61 26.37 -20.35
N GLU A 50 -8.68 26.10 -19.60
CA GLU A 50 -9.02 24.79 -19.05
C GLU A 50 -9.26 23.68 -20.10
N LYS A 51 -9.61 24.05 -21.32
CA LYS A 51 -9.87 23.13 -22.44
C LYS A 51 -8.58 22.74 -23.19
N SER A 52 -7.43 23.29 -22.77
CA SER A 52 -6.16 23.03 -23.43
C SER A 52 -5.82 21.54 -23.44
N ARG A 53 -5.46 21.04 -24.62
CA ARG A 53 -4.95 19.67 -24.81
C ARG A 53 -3.42 19.59 -24.77
N ARG A 54 -2.75 20.67 -24.31
CA ARG A 54 -1.31 20.66 -24.13
C ARG A 54 -0.93 19.73 -22.99
N ASN A 55 0.08 18.90 -23.23
CA ASN A 55 0.73 18.09 -22.21
C ASN A 55 1.75 18.95 -21.48
N VAL A 56 1.60 19.09 -20.18
CA VAL A 56 2.46 19.96 -19.36
C VAL A 56 2.93 19.21 -18.12
N TRP A 57 3.98 19.74 -17.49
CA TRP A 57 4.50 19.21 -16.23
C TRP A 57 3.70 19.72 -15.04
N TRP A 58 3.35 18.80 -14.18
CA TRP A 58 2.68 19.05 -12.91
C TRP A 58 3.59 18.64 -11.77
N LYS A 59 3.55 19.37 -10.66
CA LYS A 59 4.25 19.05 -9.41
C LYS A 59 3.23 18.84 -8.31
N CYS A 60 3.16 17.64 -7.77
CA CYS A 60 2.20 17.32 -6.71
C CYS A 60 2.55 18.09 -5.42
N ARG A 61 1.56 18.70 -4.80
CA ARG A 61 1.75 19.44 -3.54
C ARG A 61 1.95 18.51 -2.35
N GLU A 62 1.39 17.29 -2.40
CA GLU A 62 1.46 16.31 -1.31
C GLU A 62 2.81 15.57 -1.30
N CYS A 63 3.20 14.97 -2.44
CA CYS A 63 4.39 14.13 -2.51
C CYS A 63 5.58 14.75 -3.25
N GLY A 64 5.40 15.92 -3.89
CA GLY A 64 6.44 16.59 -4.68
C GLY A 64 6.74 15.93 -6.02
N TYR A 65 6.09 14.82 -6.37
CA TYR A 65 6.34 14.12 -7.64
C TYR A 65 5.97 14.98 -8.84
N GLU A 66 6.85 14.96 -9.84
CA GLU A 66 6.62 15.68 -11.10
C GLU A 66 6.26 14.70 -12.23
N TRP A 67 5.17 14.99 -12.93
CA TRP A 67 4.72 14.17 -14.06
C TRP A 67 4.10 15.02 -15.18
N GLN A 68 3.93 14.42 -16.33
CA GLN A 68 3.23 15.05 -17.45
C GLN A 68 1.79 14.61 -17.51
N SER A 69 0.89 15.55 -17.75
CA SER A 69 -0.52 15.30 -18.04
C SER A 69 -1.11 16.45 -18.82
N VAL A 70 -2.12 16.12 -19.63
CA VAL A 70 -2.88 17.10 -20.39
C VAL A 70 -3.69 17.99 -19.45
N VAL A 71 -3.69 19.31 -19.67
CA VAL A 71 -4.41 20.28 -18.83
C VAL A 71 -5.89 19.90 -18.67
N TYR A 72 -6.58 19.63 -19.77
CA TYR A 72 -7.98 19.20 -19.75
C TYR A 72 -8.20 17.92 -18.91
N ALA A 73 -7.28 16.97 -18.93
CA ALA A 73 -7.39 15.76 -18.12
C ALA A 73 -7.26 16.04 -16.62
N ARG A 74 -6.40 17.01 -16.23
CA ARG A 74 -6.31 17.47 -14.84
C ARG A 74 -7.59 18.11 -14.36
N VAL A 75 -8.21 18.96 -15.19
CA VAL A 75 -9.53 19.57 -14.91
C VAL A 75 -10.61 18.50 -14.73
N LYS A 76 -10.55 17.40 -15.50
CA LYS A 76 -11.48 16.26 -15.39
C LYS A 76 -11.18 15.31 -14.22
N GLY A 77 -10.25 15.65 -13.35
CA GLY A 77 -9.99 14.90 -12.11
C GLY A 77 -8.85 13.89 -12.19
N THR A 78 -8.00 13.93 -13.23
CA THR A 78 -6.76 13.13 -13.20
C THR A 78 -5.88 13.61 -12.04
N VAL A 79 -5.49 12.72 -11.15
CA VAL A 79 -4.67 13.01 -9.97
C VAL A 79 -3.21 12.56 -10.16
N CYS A 80 -2.35 12.95 -9.22
CA CYS A 80 -0.95 12.51 -9.16
C CYS A 80 -0.87 10.97 -9.21
N PRO A 81 -0.06 10.39 -10.11
CA PRO A 81 0.03 8.94 -10.24
C PRO A 81 0.66 8.27 -9.02
N VAL A 82 1.52 8.96 -8.27
CA VAL A 82 2.13 8.44 -7.04
C VAL A 82 1.10 8.42 -5.91
N CYS A 83 0.36 9.52 -5.69
CA CYS A 83 -0.70 9.55 -4.66
C CYS A 83 -1.86 8.60 -4.98
N ALA A 84 -2.04 8.22 -6.24
CA ALA A 84 -3.05 7.25 -6.69
C ALA A 84 -2.49 5.82 -6.83
N ASP A 85 -1.31 5.53 -6.28
CA ASP A 85 -0.60 4.23 -6.33
C ASP A 85 -0.43 3.63 -7.75
N ARG A 86 -0.45 4.48 -8.79
CA ARG A 86 -0.20 4.10 -10.18
C ARG A 86 1.28 4.22 -10.59
N ALA A 87 2.07 4.93 -9.79
CA ALA A 87 3.51 5.04 -9.93
C ALA A 87 4.17 4.91 -8.56
N VAL A 88 5.41 4.42 -8.54
CA VAL A 88 6.19 4.25 -7.31
C VAL A 88 7.25 5.34 -7.23
N MET A 89 7.32 5.99 -6.09
CA MET A 89 8.32 6.95 -5.73
C MET A 89 9.08 6.45 -4.50
N ALA A 90 10.38 6.19 -4.68
CA ALA A 90 11.24 5.73 -3.59
C ALA A 90 11.26 6.75 -2.44
N GLY A 91 11.17 6.28 -1.21
CA GLY A 91 11.08 7.11 -0.02
C GLY A 91 9.69 7.70 0.27
N TYR A 92 8.65 7.32 -0.51
CA TYR A 92 7.29 7.80 -0.29
C TYR A 92 6.25 6.68 -0.24
N ASN A 93 5.98 5.99 -1.36
CA ASN A 93 4.98 4.92 -1.45
C ASN A 93 5.56 3.57 -1.89
N ASP A 94 6.88 3.42 -1.84
CA ASP A 94 7.55 2.14 -2.06
C ASP A 94 7.42 1.22 -0.83
N LEU A 95 7.55 -0.10 -1.06
CA LEU A 95 7.42 -1.13 -0.04
C LEU A 95 8.44 -0.95 1.10
N ALA A 96 9.66 -0.54 0.76
CA ALA A 96 10.72 -0.36 1.76
C ALA A 96 10.40 0.76 2.74
N THR A 97 9.66 1.77 2.30
CA THR A 97 9.23 2.91 3.12
C THR A 97 7.93 2.61 3.87
N THR A 98 6.92 2.07 3.17
CA THR A 98 5.59 1.87 3.77
C THR A 98 5.51 0.63 4.66
N ASP A 99 6.29 -0.41 4.38
CA ASP A 99 6.25 -1.71 5.06
C ASP A 99 7.67 -2.20 5.42
N ALA A 100 8.48 -1.31 5.98
CA ALA A 100 9.89 -1.59 6.31
C ALA A 100 10.09 -2.86 7.15
N HIS A 101 9.12 -3.23 7.99
CA HIS A 101 9.16 -4.45 8.80
C HIS A 101 9.20 -5.73 7.94
N LEU A 102 8.64 -5.72 6.72
CA LEU A 102 8.67 -6.86 5.81
C LEU A 102 10.05 -7.10 5.18
N LEU A 103 10.96 -6.12 5.24
CA LEU A 103 12.29 -6.25 4.66
C LEU A 103 13.14 -7.30 5.37
N SER A 104 12.88 -7.57 6.65
CA SER A 104 13.53 -8.65 7.40
C SER A 104 13.19 -10.05 6.86
N GLU A 105 12.05 -10.16 6.17
CA GLU A 105 11.60 -11.40 5.54
C GLU A 105 11.81 -11.40 4.01
N TRP A 106 12.39 -10.33 3.44
CA TRP A 106 12.67 -10.25 2.00
C TRP A 106 13.86 -11.14 1.64
N ASP A 107 13.65 -12.13 0.79
CA ASP A 107 14.74 -13.01 0.31
C ASP A 107 15.57 -12.30 -0.76
N TYR A 108 16.60 -11.56 -0.34
CA TYR A 108 17.47 -10.78 -1.24
C TYR A 108 18.24 -11.66 -2.25
N GLU A 109 18.51 -12.90 -1.89
CA GLU A 109 19.25 -13.83 -2.77
C GLU A 109 18.38 -14.28 -3.95
N LYS A 110 17.12 -14.59 -3.68
CA LYS A 110 16.18 -15.05 -4.71
C LYS A 110 15.53 -13.90 -5.48
N ASN A 111 15.48 -12.69 -4.91
CA ASN A 111 14.89 -11.50 -5.52
C ASN A 111 15.94 -10.55 -6.12
N LYS A 112 17.12 -11.03 -6.54
CA LYS A 112 18.27 -10.19 -6.99
C LYS A 112 17.93 -9.06 -7.95
N ASN A 113 16.92 -9.24 -8.81
CA ASN A 113 16.53 -8.27 -9.83
C ASN A 113 15.33 -7.41 -9.43
N ILE A 114 14.86 -7.56 -8.19
CA ILE A 114 13.66 -6.89 -7.69
C ILE A 114 14.03 -6.09 -6.45
N SER A 115 13.80 -4.77 -6.49
CA SER A 115 14.10 -3.88 -5.36
C SER A 115 12.82 -3.44 -4.65
N PRO A 116 12.72 -3.57 -3.31
CA PRO A 116 11.58 -3.09 -2.54
C PRO A 116 11.31 -1.59 -2.69
N ASN A 117 12.35 -0.79 -3.02
CA ASN A 117 12.23 0.66 -3.25
C ASN A 117 11.58 1.02 -4.60
N LYS A 118 11.32 0.04 -5.45
CA LYS A 118 10.72 0.26 -6.79
C LYS A 118 9.35 -0.38 -6.93
N ILE A 119 8.79 -0.90 -5.86
CA ILE A 119 7.53 -1.64 -5.84
C ILE A 119 6.63 -1.08 -4.76
N SER A 120 5.34 -0.88 -5.08
CA SER A 120 4.31 -0.48 -4.12
C SER A 120 3.80 -1.68 -3.32
N ARG A 121 3.31 -1.42 -2.11
CA ARG A 121 2.62 -2.39 -1.26
C ARG A 121 1.40 -3.06 -1.92
N HIS A 122 0.79 -2.41 -2.91
CA HIS A 122 -0.36 -2.92 -3.68
C HIS A 122 0.03 -3.83 -4.84
N SER A 123 1.33 -4.08 -5.04
CA SER A 123 1.81 -4.88 -6.17
C SER A 123 1.32 -6.33 -6.11
N MET A 124 0.77 -6.80 -7.23
CA MET A 124 0.39 -8.19 -7.45
C MET A 124 1.57 -9.09 -7.83
N GLN A 125 2.79 -8.52 -7.90
CA GLN A 125 3.99 -9.28 -8.20
C GLN A 125 4.31 -10.28 -7.08
N SER A 126 4.57 -11.52 -7.46
CA SER A 126 5.01 -12.57 -6.54
C SER A 126 6.52 -12.54 -6.36
N VAL A 127 6.97 -12.48 -5.13
CA VAL A 127 8.38 -12.46 -4.73
C VAL A 127 8.66 -13.56 -3.71
N TRP A 128 9.94 -13.79 -3.44
CA TRP A 128 10.38 -14.74 -2.43
C TRP A 128 10.49 -14.06 -1.06
N TRP A 129 9.95 -14.74 -0.08
CA TRP A 129 10.00 -14.35 1.33
C TRP A 129 10.75 -15.42 2.13
N LYS A 130 11.41 -15.03 3.22
CA LYS A 130 12.12 -15.93 4.12
C LYS A 130 11.86 -15.52 5.56
N CYS A 131 11.20 -16.38 6.35
CA CYS A 131 10.92 -16.08 7.75
C CYS A 131 12.18 -16.26 8.63
N SER A 132 12.11 -15.81 9.88
CA SER A 132 13.19 -15.94 10.88
C SER A 132 13.61 -17.38 11.17
N LEU A 133 12.72 -18.35 10.94
CA LEU A 133 13.00 -19.79 11.08
C LEU A 133 13.61 -20.39 9.80
N GLY A 134 13.88 -19.60 8.76
CA GLY A 134 14.53 -20.04 7.54
C GLY A 134 13.59 -20.62 6.47
N HIS A 135 12.29 -20.72 6.71
CA HIS A 135 11.36 -21.18 5.68
C HIS A 135 11.27 -20.15 4.56
N SER A 136 11.37 -20.62 3.31
CA SER A 136 11.32 -19.77 2.12
C SER A 136 10.08 -20.12 1.29
N TRP A 137 9.29 -19.09 0.92
CA TRP A 137 8.07 -19.27 0.12
C TRP A 137 7.87 -18.11 -0.86
N LYS A 138 6.97 -18.30 -1.81
CA LYS A 138 6.61 -17.29 -2.80
C LYS A 138 5.20 -16.77 -2.52
N ALA A 139 5.04 -15.47 -2.41
CA ALA A 139 3.75 -14.83 -2.23
C ALA A 139 3.74 -13.44 -2.88
N LYS A 140 2.54 -12.94 -3.19
CA LYS A 140 2.37 -11.58 -3.71
C LYS A 140 2.71 -10.55 -2.64
N ILE A 141 3.23 -9.41 -3.06
CA ILE A 141 3.54 -8.31 -2.15
C ILE A 141 2.27 -7.85 -1.43
N SER A 142 1.16 -7.66 -2.17
CA SER A 142 -0.12 -7.26 -1.58
C SER A 142 -0.66 -8.23 -0.54
N GLU A 143 -0.46 -9.54 -0.73
CA GLU A 143 -0.86 -10.56 0.25
C GLU A 143 -0.07 -10.43 1.57
N ARG A 144 1.20 -10.03 1.49
CA ARG A 144 2.04 -9.79 2.67
C ARG A 144 1.74 -8.43 3.32
N ALA A 145 1.70 -7.37 2.52
CA ALA A 145 1.64 -6.00 3.01
C ALA A 145 0.23 -5.56 3.42
N ILE A 146 -0.82 -6.08 2.77
CA ILE A 146 -2.21 -5.65 3.01
C ILE A 146 -2.99 -6.71 3.79
N GLU A 147 -2.89 -7.99 3.37
CA GLU A 147 -3.65 -9.07 3.99
C GLU A 147 -2.92 -9.69 5.19
N GLY A 148 -1.66 -9.35 5.44
CA GLY A 148 -0.87 -9.84 6.57
C GLY A 148 -0.54 -11.35 6.50
N LYS A 149 -0.71 -12.01 5.35
CA LYS A 149 -0.44 -13.45 5.20
C LYS A 149 1.03 -13.77 5.47
N GLY A 150 1.30 -14.63 6.43
CA GLY A 150 2.64 -15.03 6.85
C GLY A 150 3.18 -16.29 6.18
N CYS A 151 4.18 -16.87 6.81
CA CYS A 151 4.72 -18.17 6.44
C CYS A 151 3.73 -19.28 6.82
N LYS A 152 3.21 -20.01 5.83
CA LYS A 152 2.24 -21.09 6.07
C LYS A 152 2.79 -22.24 6.92
N VAL A 153 4.10 -22.46 6.93
CA VAL A 153 4.74 -23.46 7.77
C VAL A 153 4.70 -22.99 9.22
N CYS A 154 5.17 -21.75 9.49
CA CYS A 154 5.10 -21.17 10.82
C CYS A 154 3.65 -21.03 11.33
N GLU A 155 2.69 -20.72 10.44
CA GLU A 155 1.29 -20.61 10.79
C GLU A 155 0.72 -21.93 11.28
N LYS A 156 1.04 -23.05 10.63
CA LYS A 156 0.68 -24.39 11.12
C LYS A 156 1.31 -24.70 12.47
N ASP A 157 2.61 -24.46 12.59
CA ASP A 157 3.34 -24.68 13.84
C ASP A 157 2.83 -23.77 14.96
N TYR A 158 2.48 -22.51 14.63
CA TYR A 158 1.92 -21.56 15.58
C TYR A 158 0.53 -22.00 16.08
N LEU A 159 -0.32 -22.53 15.20
CA LEU A 159 -1.64 -23.04 15.58
C LEU A 159 -1.56 -24.30 16.46
N THR A 160 -0.49 -25.09 16.31
CA THR A 160 -0.26 -26.29 17.14
C THR A 160 0.46 -26.00 18.44
N VAL A 161 1.46 -25.10 18.44
CA VAL A 161 2.33 -24.83 19.60
C VAL A 161 1.87 -23.63 20.41
N PHE A 162 1.27 -22.62 19.78
CA PHE A 162 0.89 -21.39 20.48
C PHE A 162 -0.19 -21.57 21.56
N PRO A 163 -1.25 -22.36 21.36
CA PRO A 163 -2.21 -22.63 22.43
C PRO A 163 -1.53 -23.22 23.66
N LYS A 164 -0.58 -24.15 23.47
CA LYS A 164 0.23 -24.72 24.52
C LYS A 164 1.06 -23.67 25.24
N LEU A 165 1.79 -22.82 24.49
CA LEU A 165 2.60 -21.73 25.04
C LEU A 165 1.75 -20.68 25.75
N ALA A 166 0.58 -20.34 25.22
CA ALA A 166 -0.34 -19.40 25.88
C ALA A 166 -0.81 -19.93 27.24
N VAL A 167 -1.21 -21.20 27.30
CA VAL A 167 -1.61 -21.84 28.56
C VAL A 167 -0.45 -21.85 29.55
N MET A 168 0.75 -22.22 29.10
CA MET A 168 1.97 -22.21 29.94
C MET A 168 2.28 -20.82 30.48
N TYR A 169 2.19 -19.77 29.64
CA TYR A 169 2.41 -18.39 30.05
C TYR A 169 1.39 -17.94 31.10
N TYR A 170 0.10 -18.21 30.89
CA TYR A 170 -0.94 -17.86 31.85
C TYR A 170 -0.81 -18.65 33.17
N ALA A 171 -0.48 -19.92 33.10
CA ALA A 171 -0.23 -20.74 34.27
C ALA A 171 0.95 -20.21 35.09
N ALA A 172 2.07 -19.88 34.43
CA ALA A 172 3.23 -19.26 35.08
C ALA A 172 2.88 -17.92 35.74
N LYS A 173 2.11 -17.05 35.05
CA LYS A 173 1.65 -15.77 35.60
C LYS A 173 0.76 -15.94 36.83
N LYS A 174 -0.05 -16.99 36.88
CA LYS A 174 -0.92 -17.32 37.99
C LYS A 174 -0.24 -18.20 39.06
N ARG A 175 1.04 -18.56 38.86
CA ARG A 175 1.79 -19.50 39.70
C ARG A 175 1.18 -20.89 39.79
N ILE A 176 0.47 -21.31 38.76
CA ILE A 176 -0.11 -22.65 38.63
C ILE A 176 1.00 -23.58 38.12
N LYS A 177 1.18 -24.71 38.79
CA LYS A 177 2.12 -25.74 38.31
C LYS A 177 1.61 -26.41 37.06
N VAL A 178 2.48 -26.58 36.07
CA VAL A 178 2.19 -27.20 34.78
C VAL A 178 3.15 -28.35 34.56
N GLN A 179 2.63 -29.46 34.05
CA GLN A 179 3.42 -30.56 33.50
C GLN A 179 3.07 -30.69 32.03
N THR A 180 4.07 -30.86 31.18
CA THR A 180 3.89 -30.99 29.73
C THR A 180 4.36 -32.35 29.26
N ASP A 181 3.72 -32.86 28.20
CA ASP A 181 4.12 -34.07 27.50
C ASP A 181 4.31 -35.27 28.46
N THR A 182 3.34 -35.45 29.36
CA THR A 182 3.40 -36.52 30.38
C THR A 182 2.41 -37.64 30.07
N ASP A 183 2.90 -38.85 30.08
CA ASP A 183 2.12 -40.11 29.97
C ASP A 183 1.89 -40.83 31.30
N LYS A 184 2.51 -40.28 32.40
CA LYS A 184 2.59 -40.98 33.70
C LYS A 184 1.32 -40.92 34.55
N ILE A 185 0.35 -40.06 34.16
CA ILE A 185 -0.79 -39.78 35.06
C ILE A 185 -1.95 -40.72 34.78
N ILE A 186 -2.31 -40.92 33.53
CA ILE A 186 -3.43 -41.80 33.15
C ILE A 186 -3.07 -42.79 32.03
N GLY A 187 -1.75 -42.94 31.74
CA GLY A 187 -1.28 -43.86 30.69
C GLY A 187 -1.51 -43.38 29.25
N ILE A 188 -1.98 -42.15 29.10
CA ILE A 188 -2.15 -41.47 27.80
C ILE A 188 -1.30 -40.23 27.80
N PRO A 189 -0.58 -39.88 26.67
CA PRO A 189 0.15 -38.66 26.56
C PRO A 189 -0.75 -37.42 26.70
N LEU A 190 -0.45 -36.54 27.62
CA LEU A 190 -1.16 -35.28 27.84
C LEU A 190 -0.27 -34.15 27.41
N GLU A 191 -0.75 -33.25 26.56
CA GLU A 191 0.01 -32.08 26.10
C GLU A 191 0.30 -31.11 27.25
N ILE A 192 -0.71 -30.83 28.07
CA ILE A 192 -0.62 -29.97 29.26
C ILE A 192 -1.44 -30.56 30.37
N TYR A 193 -0.86 -30.73 31.54
CA TYR A 193 -1.55 -31.16 32.75
C TYR A 193 -1.36 -30.14 33.87
N LEU A 194 -2.45 -29.81 34.56
CA LEU A 194 -2.50 -28.93 35.71
C LEU A 194 -2.74 -29.78 36.96
N PRO A 195 -1.67 -30.14 37.74
CA PRO A 195 -1.80 -31.14 38.82
C PRO A 195 -2.71 -30.71 39.97
N GLU A 196 -2.70 -29.41 40.31
CA GLU A 196 -3.50 -28.87 41.41
C GLU A 196 -4.98 -28.81 41.05
N GLU A 197 -5.27 -28.54 39.79
CA GLU A 197 -6.64 -28.47 39.21
C GLU A 197 -7.15 -29.86 38.74
N LYS A 198 -6.27 -30.86 38.69
CA LYS A 198 -6.53 -32.18 38.11
C LYS A 198 -7.17 -32.14 36.72
N ALA A 199 -6.69 -31.17 35.90
CA ALA A 199 -7.19 -30.87 34.60
C ALA A 199 -6.14 -31.12 33.53
N ALA A 200 -6.54 -31.68 32.39
CA ALA A 200 -5.72 -31.82 31.19
C ALA A 200 -6.25 -30.89 30.10
N ILE A 201 -5.34 -30.29 29.35
CA ILE A 201 -5.66 -29.45 28.20
C ILE A 201 -4.97 -30.06 26.98
N GLU A 202 -5.74 -30.34 25.96
CA GLU A 202 -5.28 -30.80 24.67
C GLU A 202 -5.66 -29.80 23.61
N THR A 203 -4.74 -29.54 22.69
CA THR A 203 -4.99 -28.64 21.57
C THR A 203 -5.46 -29.45 20.37
N VAL A 204 -6.72 -29.27 19.98
CA VAL A 204 -7.28 -29.93 18.80
C VAL A 204 -7.12 -29.00 17.60
N SER A 205 -6.33 -29.41 16.61
CA SER A 205 -6.36 -28.77 15.30
C SER A 205 -7.68 -29.10 14.63
N ARG A 206 -8.55 -28.09 14.39
CA ARG A 206 -9.68 -28.26 13.48
C ARG A 206 -9.12 -28.51 12.07
N THR A 207 -9.14 -29.77 11.65
CA THR A 207 -9.08 -30.08 10.23
C THR A 207 -10.44 -29.71 9.67
N GLU A 208 -10.52 -28.62 8.91
CA GLU A 208 -11.68 -28.35 8.08
C GLU A 208 -11.77 -29.46 7.02
N ASN A 209 -12.86 -30.19 7.06
CA ASN A 209 -13.31 -31.10 5.98
C ASN A 209 -13.78 -30.29 4.77
#